data_5576f30bf2893428385bd91408ffe9e5
#
_entry.id   5576f30bf2893428385bd91408ffe9e5
#
_cell.length_a   1.000
_cell.length_b   1.000
_cell.length_c   1.000
_cell.angle_alpha   90.00
_cell.angle_beta   90.00
_cell.angle_gamma   90.00
#
_symmetry.space_group_name_H-M   'P 1'
#
loop_
_entity.id
_entity.type
_entity.pdbx_description
1 polymer ?
#
loop_
_entity_poly.entity_id
_entity_poly.type
_entity_poly.pdbx_seq_one_letter_code
_entity_poly.pdbx_strand_id
1 'polypeptide(L)'
;DRILVAVGRRPNGHAIEAENAGVHVTKQGFIPVDNQLRTNVPNIFGIGDIVGEPMLAHKATHEGKLAAEIIAGQKAAFDVRTIPSVAYTDPEIAWMGLTEIEAKNQGIDYEKASFPWAASGRAIAMGRDEGMTKLLFDKNTRRLLGAGIVGINAGELISETVLALEMGTD
;
A
#
# COMPACT_ATOMS: atom_id res chain seq x y z
N ASP A 1 -19.17 -11.50 -28.78
CA ASP A 1 -19.01 -10.59 -27.62
C ASP A 1 -18.46 -11.37 -26.42
N ARG A 2 -17.70 -10.70 -25.58
CA ARG A 2 -17.09 -11.29 -24.38
C ARG A 2 -17.26 -10.34 -23.20
N ILE A 3 -17.36 -10.88 -21.99
CA ILE A 3 -17.44 -10.11 -20.74
C ILE A 3 -16.21 -10.44 -19.92
N LEU A 4 -15.50 -9.40 -19.43
CA LEU A 4 -14.44 -9.53 -18.45
C LEU A 4 -15.00 -9.20 -17.05
N VAL A 5 -14.84 -10.13 -16.11
CA VAL A 5 -15.19 -9.93 -14.69
C VAL A 5 -13.90 -9.86 -13.89
N ALA A 6 -13.63 -8.69 -13.30
CA ALA A 6 -12.42 -8.40 -12.51
C ALA A 6 -12.81 -7.61 -11.26
N VAL A 7 -13.55 -8.26 -10.35
CA VAL A 7 -14.23 -7.62 -9.20
C VAL A 7 -13.45 -7.75 -7.88
N GLY A 8 -12.17 -8.12 -7.94
CA GLY A 8 -11.30 -8.24 -6.77
C GLY A 8 -10.74 -9.63 -6.54
N ARG A 9 -10.15 -9.82 -5.36
CA ARG A 9 -9.48 -11.05 -4.92
C ARG A 9 -10.05 -11.52 -3.59
N ARG A 10 -9.85 -12.79 -3.29
CA ARG A 10 -10.12 -13.36 -1.97
C ARG A 10 -8.94 -14.22 -1.52
N PRO A 11 -8.63 -14.28 -0.21
CA PRO A 11 -7.58 -15.15 0.30
C PRO A 11 -7.98 -16.62 0.19
N ASN A 12 -6.99 -17.51 0.08
CA ASN A 12 -7.18 -18.94 -0.14
C ASN A 12 -6.88 -19.79 1.12
N GLY A 13 -6.93 -19.22 2.32
CA GLY A 13 -6.57 -19.92 3.57
C GLY A 13 -7.29 -21.26 3.76
N HIS A 14 -8.57 -21.33 3.42
CA HIS A 14 -9.31 -22.59 3.50
C HIS A 14 -8.88 -23.62 2.44
N ALA A 15 -8.36 -23.18 1.29
CA ALA A 15 -7.98 -24.07 0.20
C ALA A 15 -6.64 -24.78 0.42
N ILE A 16 -5.83 -24.33 1.38
CA ILE A 16 -4.53 -24.93 1.73
C ILE A 16 -4.60 -25.82 2.97
N GLU A 17 -5.80 -26.02 3.52
CA GLU A 17 -6.03 -26.85 4.70
C GLU A 17 -5.15 -26.48 5.91
N ALA A 18 -4.91 -25.16 6.11
CA ALA A 18 -4.02 -24.66 7.15
C ALA A 18 -4.45 -25.06 8.56
N GLU A 19 -5.74 -25.32 8.75
CA GLU A 19 -6.33 -25.80 10.00
C GLU A 19 -5.77 -27.18 10.42
N ASN A 20 -5.32 -28.02 9.48
CA ASN A 20 -4.68 -29.31 9.79
C ASN A 20 -3.34 -29.15 10.52
N ALA A 21 -2.70 -27.99 10.36
CA ALA A 21 -1.51 -27.60 11.11
C ALA A 21 -1.84 -26.76 12.38
N GLY A 22 -3.12 -26.64 12.74
CA GLY A 22 -3.58 -25.84 13.87
C GLY A 22 -3.60 -24.33 13.60
N VAL A 23 -3.38 -23.89 12.37
CA VAL A 23 -3.39 -22.48 11.99
C VAL A 23 -4.83 -21.97 11.92
N HIS A 24 -5.09 -20.84 12.57
CA HIS A 24 -6.41 -20.20 12.51
C HIS A 24 -6.64 -19.53 11.15
N VAL A 25 -7.80 -19.84 10.54
CA VAL A 25 -8.26 -19.20 9.30
C VAL A 25 -9.57 -18.47 9.58
N THR A 26 -9.65 -17.20 9.21
CA THR A 26 -10.88 -16.40 9.37
C THR A 26 -11.98 -16.88 8.42
N LYS A 27 -13.24 -16.47 8.69
CA LYS A 27 -14.37 -16.79 7.79
C LYS A 27 -14.15 -16.30 6.36
N GLN A 28 -13.40 -15.22 6.17
CA GLN A 28 -13.04 -14.69 4.85
C GLN A 28 -11.90 -15.45 4.17
N GLY A 29 -11.18 -16.33 4.89
CA GLY A 29 -10.05 -17.09 4.39
C GLY A 29 -8.68 -16.47 4.66
N PHE A 30 -8.60 -15.39 5.45
CA PHE A 30 -7.32 -14.82 5.90
C PHE A 30 -6.70 -15.65 7.05
N ILE A 31 -5.38 -15.63 7.11
CA ILE A 31 -4.59 -16.16 8.23
C ILE A 31 -4.04 -14.97 9.02
N PRO A 32 -4.58 -14.67 10.21
CA PRO A 32 -4.08 -13.56 11.02
C PRO A 32 -2.63 -13.80 11.48
N VAL A 33 -1.82 -12.76 11.45
CA VAL A 33 -0.44 -12.76 11.93
C VAL A 33 -0.19 -11.56 12.85
N ASP A 34 0.82 -11.66 13.69
CA ASP A 34 1.31 -10.55 14.48
C ASP A 34 2.26 -9.63 13.65
N ASN A 35 2.83 -8.60 14.29
CA ASN A 35 3.79 -7.70 13.64
C ASN A 35 5.14 -8.36 13.30
N GLN A 36 5.36 -9.59 13.72
CA GLN A 36 6.48 -10.44 13.34
C GLN A 36 6.09 -11.50 12.31
N LEU A 37 4.90 -11.35 11.71
CA LEU A 37 4.35 -12.26 10.70
C LEU A 37 4.13 -13.69 11.19
N ARG A 38 4.06 -13.91 12.52
CA ARG A 38 3.77 -15.20 13.13
C ARG A 38 2.27 -15.44 13.17
N THR A 39 1.86 -16.64 12.81
CA THR A 39 0.48 -17.09 13.03
C THR A 39 0.28 -17.45 14.52
N ASN A 40 -0.91 -17.94 14.86
CA ASN A 40 -1.17 -18.52 16.18
C ASN A 40 -0.32 -19.79 16.48
N VAL A 41 0.34 -20.37 15.47
CA VAL A 41 1.31 -21.46 15.61
C VAL A 41 2.72 -20.85 15.51
N PRO A 42 3.54 -20.82 16.57
CA PRO A 42 4.73 -19.97 16.67
C PRO A 42 5.83 -20.19 15.61
N ASN A 43 5.88 -21.39 15.01
CA ASN A 43 6.85 -21.76 13.98
C ASN A 43 6.27 -21.68 12.56
N ILE A 44 5.03 -21.16 12.41
CA ILE A 44 4.38 -20.95 11.11
C ILE A 44 4.18 -19.46 10.91
N PHE A 45 4.65 -18.98 9.77
CA PHE A 45 4.58 -17.56 9.36
C PHE A 45 3.62 -17.43 8.17
N GLY A 46 2.96 -16.29 8.08
CA GLY A 46 2.13 -15.91 6.95
C GLY A 46 2.61 -14.63 6.30
N ILE A 47 2.58 -14.55 4.97
CA ILE A 47 2.95 -13.37 4.19
C ILE A 47 2.03 -13.19 2.99
N GLY A 48 1.93 -11.98 2.47
CA GLY A 48 1.24 -11.65 1.23
C GLY A 48 -0.28 -11.57 1.37
N ASP A 49 -0.97 -11.88 0.28
CA ASP A 49 -2.41 -11.70 0.15
C ASP A 49 -3.24 -12.49 1.20
N ILE A 50 -2.67 -13.57 1.70
CA ILE A 50 -3.35 -14.45 2.67
C ILE A 50 -3.43 -13.86 4.07
N VAL A 51 -2.56 -12.90 4.42
CA VAL A 51 -2.51 -12.33 5.78
C VAL A 51 -3.32 -11.06 5.95
N GLY A 52 -3.71 -10.41 4.84
CA GLY A 52 -4.54 -9.19 4.90
C GLY A 52 -4.38 -8.25 3.71
N GLU A 53 -5.21 -7.23 3.72
CA GLU A 53 -5.14 -6.12 2.76
C GLU A 53 -3.94 -5.18 3.08
N PRO A 54 -3.42 -4.43 2.07
CA PRO A 54 -3.73 -4.55 0.66
C PRO A 54 -3.08 -5.78 0.01
N MET A 55 -3.77 -6.41 -0.97
CA MET A 55 -3.27 -7.58 -1.70
C MET A 55 -2.31 -7.16 -2.81
N LEU A 56 -1.05 -6.88 -2.45
CA LEU A 56 -0.02 -6.31 -3.33
C LEU A 56 1.27 -7.11 -3.28
N ALA A 57 1.85 -7.37 -4.45
CA ALA A 57 3.06 -8.18 -4.59
C ALA A 57 4.27 -7.59 -3.85
N HIS A 58 4.45 -6.26 -3.89
CA HIS A 58 5.55 -5.61 -3.18
C HIS A 58 5.40 -5.67 -1.66
N LYS A 59 4.17 -5.62 -1.11
CA LYS A 59 3.91 -5.90 0.31
C LYS A 59 4.41 -7.30 0.66
N ALA A 60 4.01 -8.32 -0.12
CA ALA A 60 4.42 -9.70 0.10
C ALA A 60 5.95 -9.89 0.04
N THR A 61 6.63 -9.15 -0.84
CA THR A 61 8.10 -9.18 -0.95
C THR A 61 8.78 -8.64 0.31
N HIS A 62 8.31 -7.52 0.84
CA HIS A 62 8.82 -6.96 2.09
C HIS A 62 8.52 -7.85 3.29
N GLU A 63 7.31 -8.37 3.39
CA GLU A 63 6.92 -9.32 4.44
C GLU A 63 7.77 -10.60 4.37
N GLY A 64 8.02 -11.14 3.18
CA GLY A 64 8.86 -12.33 2.99
C GLY A 64 10.30 -12.12 3.44
N LYS A 65 10.90 -10.97 3.12
CA LYS A 65 12.22 -10.60 3.61
C LYS A 65 12.24 -10.52 5.15
N LEU A 66 11.28 -9.79 5.72
CA LEU A 66 11.14 -9.64 7.17
C LEU A 66 10.96 -10.97 7.87
N ALA A 67 10.08 -11.86 7.36
CA ALA A 67 9.88 -13.19 7.91
C ALA A 67 11.17 -14.00 7.92
N ALA A 68 11.97 -13.95 6.85
CA ALA A 68 13.26 -14.63 6.79
C ALA A 68 14.28 -14.08 7.82
N GLU A 69 14.33 -12.75 8.00
CA GLU A 69 15.16 -12.10 9.02
C GLU A 69 14.77 -12.54 10.45
N ILE A 70 13.47 -12.59 10.74
CA ILE A 70 12.95 -13.03 12.04
C ILE A 70 13.23 -14.52 12.28
N ILE A 71 13.05 -15.37 11.28
CA ILE A 71 13.37 -16.81 11.35
C ILE A 71 14.87 -17.01 11.60
N ALA A 72 15.73 -16.16 11.04
CA ALA A 72 17.16 -16.14 11.29
C ALA A 72 17.56 -15.57 12.66
N GLY A 73 16.60 -15.19 13.50
CA GLY A 73 16.81 -14.69 14.86
C GLY A 73 17.09 -13.20 14.99
N GLN A 74 16.87 -12.42 13.92
CA GLN A 74 17.00 -10.98 13.97
C GLN A 74 15.80 -10.35 14.71
N LYS A 75 16.05 -9.26 15.44
CA LYS A 75 15.00 -8.48 16.09
C LYS A 75 14.44 -7.49 15.06
N ALA A 76 13.34 -7.85 14.40
CA ALA A 76 12.66 -7.05 13.42
C ALA A 76 11.15 -7.18 13.57
N ALA A 77 10.41 -6.20 13.06
CA ALA A 77 8.94 -6.18 13.03
C ALA A 77 8.45 -5.38 11.82
N PHE A 78 7.22 -5.66 11.38
CA PHE A 78 6.57 -4.93 10.31
C PHE A 78 5.94 -3.66 10.89
N ASP A 79 6.55 -2.51 10.64
CA ASP A 79 6.15 -1.21 11.19
C ASP A 79 6.10 -0.10 10.11
N VAL A 80 5.86 -0.47 8.87
CA VAL A 80 5.71 0.47 7.76
C VAL A 80 4.54 1.44 7.99
N ARG A 81 4.74 2.71 7.66
CA ARG A 81 3.71 3.74 7.78
C ARG A 81 2.77 3.75 6.58
N THR A 82 3.26 3.33 5.42
CA THR A 82 2.46 3.31 4.20
C THR A 82 2.88 2.20 3.25
N ILE A 83 1.91 1.72 2.47
CA ILE A 83 2.13 0.78 1.37
C ILE A 83 1.54 1.45 0.12
N PRO A 84 2.37 1.82 -0.88
CA PRO A 84 1.86 2.45 -2.08
C PRO A 84 1.02 1.49 -2.91
N SER A 85 0.05 2.04 -3.62
CA SER A 85 -0.79 1.31 -4.57
C SER A 85 -0.72 1.97 -5.95
N VAL A 86 -0.78 1.15 -6.99
CA VAL A 86 -0.75 1.62 -8.39
C VAL A 86 -1.80 0.88 -9.20
N ALA A 87 -2.63 1.64 -9.93
CA ALA A 87 -3.44 1.13 -11.02
C ALA A 87 -2.71 1.44 -12.35
N TYR A 88 -2.31 0.38 -13.05
CA TYR A 88 -1.52 0.47 -14.30
C TYR A 88 -2.40 0.75 -15.51
N THR A 89 -3.21 1.78 -15.41
CA THR A 89 -3.99 2.35 -16.50
C THR A 89 -3.14 3.30 -17.33
N ASP A 90 -3.67 3.86 -18.42
CA ASP A 90 -3.05 4.95 -19.16
C ASP A 90 -4.00 6.17 -19.17
N PRO A 91 -3.66 7.26 -18.43
CA PRO A 91 -2.54 7.41 -17.52
C PRO A 91 -2.64 6.52 -16.27
N GLU A 92 -1.51 6.25 -15.61
CA GLU A 92 -1.44 5.52 -14.35
C GLU A 92 -2.05 6.34 -13.20
N ILE A 93 -2.53 5.62 -12.18
CA ILE A 93 -3.00 6.21 -10.92
C ILE A 93 -2.21 5.57 -9.79
N ALA A 94 -1.44 6.37 -9.05
CA ALA A 94 -0.69 5.91 -7.88
C ALA A 94 -1.10 6.70 -6.64
N TRP A 95 -1.14 6.04 -5.50
CA TRP A 95 -1.44 6.70 -4.23
C TRP A 95 -0.77 6.00 -3.05
N MET A 96 -0.58 6.74 -1.99
CA MET A 96 -0.05 6.23 -0.73
C MET A 96 -0.52 7.07 0.45
N GLY A 97 -0.46 6.50 1.66
CA GLY A 97 -0.85 7.18 2.89
C GLY A 97 -2.34 7.50 2.93
N LEU A 98 -2.69 8.55 3.63
CA LEU A 98 -4.06 8.93 3.95
C LEU A 98 -4.77 9.56 2.75
N THR A 99 -5.98 9.11 2.45
CA THR A 99 -6.87 9.77 1.48
C THR A 99 -7.69 10.89 2.15
N GLU A 100 -8.23 11.82 1.34
CA GLU A 100 -9.14 12.85 1.86
C GLU A 100 -10.40 12.26 2.54
N ILE A 101 -10.87 11.11 2.06
CA ILE A 101 -12.04 10.44 2.62
C ILE A 101 -11.70 9.87 4.00
N GLU A 102 -10.57 9.19 4.12
CA GLU A 102 -10.10 8.62 5.38
C GLU A 102 -9.78 9.72 6.39
N ALA A 103 -9.10 10.79 5.98
CA ALA A 103 -8.82 11.94 6.83
C ALA A 103 -10.11 12.53 7.44
N LYS A 104 -11.12 12.75 6.61
CA LYS A 104 -12.44 13.23 7.07
C LYS A 104 -13.12 12.26 8.05
N ASN A 105 -13.09 10.95 7.73
CA ASN A 105 -13.71 9.93 8.57
C ASN A 105 -13.03 9.80 9.94
N GLN A 106 -11.71 10.04 9.98
CA GLN A 106 -10.90 9.98 11.20
C GLN A 106 -10.83 11.32 11.95
N GLY A 107 -11.42 12.39 11.42
CA GLY A 107 -11.38 13.72 12.02
C GLY A 107 -9.97 14.35 12.00
N ILE A 108 -9.12 13.97 11.05
CA ILE A 108 -7.76 14.49 10.91
C ILE A 108 -7.83 15.79 10.11
N ASP A 109 -7.33 16.88 10.72
CA ASP A 109 -7.17 18.17 10.04
C ASP A 109 -5.96 18.13 9.10
N TYR A 110 -6.22 18.49 7.84
CA TYR A 110 -5.18 18.47 6.82
C TYR A 110 -5.22 19.73 5.93
N GLU A 111 -4.10 20.06 5.36
CA GLU A 111 -3.97 20.97 4.22
C GLU A 111 -3.75 20.16 2.94
N LYS A 112 -4.32 20.64 1.83
CA LYS A 112 -4.20 19.99 0.53
C LYS A 112 -3.47 20.91 -0.46
N ALA A 113 -2.47 20.36 -1.12
CA ALA A 113 -1.84 20.95 -2.30
C ALA A 113 -2.15 20.09 -3.54
N SER A 114 -2.42 20.74 -4.67
CA SER A 114 -2.66 20.07 -5.95
C SER A 114 -1.94 20.83 -7.06
N PHE A 115 -1.27 20.08 -7.92
CA PHE A 115 -0.56 20.62 -9.07
C PHE A 115 -1.04 19.91 -10.35
N PRO A 116 -1.72 20.62 -11.28
CA PRO A 116 -2.10 20.06 -12.57
C PRO A 116 -0.88 19.95 -13.49
N TRP A 117 -0.72 18.83 -14.16
CA TRP A 117 0.44 18.61 -15.03
C TRP A 117 0.43 19.46 -16.30
N ALA A 118 -0.72 19.97 -16.72
CA ALA A 118 -0.81 20.98 -17.77
C ALA A 118 0.00 22.26 -17.49
N ALA A 119 0.36 22.50 -16.23
CA ALA A 119 1.27 23.59 -15.83
C ALA A 119 2.75 23.17 -15.75
N SER A 120 3.06 21.89 -16.03
CA SER A 120 4.42 21.37 -16.00
C SER A 120 5.09 21.48 -17.37
N GLY A 121 6.17 22.23 -17.49
CA GLY A 121 6.95 22.28 -18.73
C GLY A 121 7.48 20.91 -19.18
N ARG A 122 7.81 20.02 -18.23
CA ARG A 122 8.21 18.64 -18.51
C ARG A 122 7.07 17.82 -19.13
N ALA A 123 5.88 17.89 -18.57
CA ALA A 123 4.71 17.17 -19.04
C ALA A 123 4.30 17.62 -20.45
N ILE A 124 4.29 18.96 -20.67
CA ILE A 124 4.02 19.56 -21.98
C ILE A 124 5.05 19.10 -23.01
N ALA A 125 6.33 19.12 -22.68
CA ALA A 125 7.41 18.70 -23.60
C ALA A 125 7.33 17.21 -23.96
N MET A 126 6.77 16.38 -23.10
CA MET A 126 6.54 14.95 -23.36
C MET A 126 5.22 14.69 -24.13
N GLY A 127 4.36 15.70 -24.28
CA GLY A 127 3.02 15.52 -24.85
C GLY A 127 2.09 14.68 -23.94
N ARG A 128 2.33 14.67 -22.63
CA ARG A 128 1.60 13.91 -21.60
C ARG A 128 1.30 14.82 -20.40
N ASP A 129 0.51 15.87 -20.67
CA ASP A 129 0.13 16.90 -19.71
C ASP A 129 -1.20 16.60 -18.99
N GLU A 130 -1.84 15.51 -19.36
CA GLU A 130 -2.98 14.96 -18.62
C GLU A 130 -2.52 14.40 -17.27
N GLY A 131 -3.11 14.89 -16.22
CA GLY A 131 -2.81 14.38 -14.89
C GLY A 131 -2.67 15.46 -13.82
N MET A 132 -2.32 15.00 -12.65
CA MET A 132 -2.12 15.86 -11.48
C MET A 132 -1.31 15.16 -10.40
N THR A 133 -0.66 15.96 -9.57
CA THR A 133 -0.12 15.52 -8.27
C THR A 133 -0.92 16.16 -7.16
N LYS A 134 -1.34 15.39 -6.17
CA LYS A 134 -2.02 15.87 -4.97
C LYS A 134 -1.31 15.38 -3.72
N LEU A 135 -1.09 16.27 -2.76
CA LEU A 135 -0.46 16.00 -1.48
C LEU A 135 -1.38 16.43 -0.34
N LEU A 136 -1.38 15.66 0.73
CA LEU A 136 -2.06 15.99 1.99
C LEU A 136 -1.02 16.15 3.09
N PHE A 137 -1.09 17.23 3.84
CA PHE A 137 -0.18 17.53 4.93
C PHE A 137 -0.94 17.70 6.23
N ASP A 138 -0.35 17.27 7.32
CA ASP A 138 -0.84 17.60 8.66
C ASP A 138 -0.79 19.11 8.86
N LYS A 139 -1.90 19.69 9.29
CA LYS A 139 -2.05 21.15 9.40
C LYS A 139 -1.13 21.78 10.43
N ASN A 140 -0.79 21.01 11.48
CA ASN A 140 0.01 21.52 12.59
C ASN A 140 1.50 21.25 12.42
N THR A 141 1.85 20.02 12.01
CA THR A 141 3.24 19.57 11.91
C THR A 141 3.83 19.75 10.51
N ARG A 142 3.00 20.04 9.50
CA ARG A 142 3.36 20.14 8.08
C ARG A 142 3.85 18.83 7.47
N ARG A 143 3.86 17.74 8.20
CA ARG A 143 4.32 16.44 7.71
C ARG A 143 3.37 15.88 6.66
N LEU A 144 3.95 15.20 5.68
CA LEU A 144 3.19 14.52 4.64
C LEU A 144 2.34 13.39 5.26
N LEU A 145 1.05 13.39 4.94
CA LEU A 145 0.07 12.37 5.37
C LEU A 145 -0.32 11.42 4.25
N GLY A 146 -0.35 11.91 3.03
CA GLY A 146 -0.75 11.11 1.89
C GLY A 146 -0.50 11.81 0.56
N ALA A 147 -0.42 11.03 -0.49
CA ALA A 147 -0.22 11.52 -1.85
C ALA A 147 -1.03 10.72 -2.87
N GLY A 148 -1.41 11.38 -3.95
CA GLY A 148 -2.00 10.78 -5.14
C GLY A 148 -1.44 11.43 -6.40
N ILE A 149 -1.08 10.61 -7.36
CA ILE A 149 -0.54 11.02 -8.65
C ILE A 149 -1.35 10.33 -9.75
N VAL A 150 -1.82 11.12 -10.69
CA VAL A 150 -2.38 10.61 -11.96
C VAL A 150 -1.49 11.13 -13.08
N GLY A 151 -1.01 10.23 -13.93
CA GLY A 151 -0.14 10.61 -15.04
C GLY A 151 0.78 9.48 -15.47
N ILE A 152 1.53 9.72 -16.54
CA ILE A 152 2.54 8.76 -17.00
C ILE A 152 3.60 8.53 -15.92
N ASN A 153 3.96 7.27 -15.68
CA ASN A 153 4.95 6.84 -14.67
C ASN A 153 4.58 7.27 -13.23
N ALA A 154 3.29 7.40 -12.93
CA ALA A 154 2.85 7.72 -11.57
C ALA A 154 3.33 6.68 -10.54
N GLY A 155 3.45 5.41 -10.96
CA GLY A 155 3.94 4.30 -10.12
C GLY A 155 5.38 4.47 -9.68
N GLU A 156 6.25 5.04 -10.52
CA GLU A 156 7.64 5.37 -10.14
C GLU A 156 7.68 6.65 -9.30
N LEU A 157 6.92 7.66 -9.70
CA LEU A 157 6.92 8.98 -9.04
C LEU A 157 6.41 8.92 -7.59
N ILE A 158 5.46 8.04 -7.28
CA ILE A 158 4.91 7.90 -5.93
C ILE A 158 5.99 7.50 -4.90
N SER A 159 7.08 6.87 -5.34
CA SER A 159 8.15 6.38 -4.46
C SER A 159 8.84 7.47 -3.66
N GLU A 160 8.98 8.67 -4.23
CA GLU A 160 9.53 9.84 -3.52
C GLU A 160 8.63 10.25 -2.36
N THR A 161 7.31 10.24 -2.57
CA THR A 161 6.35 10.60 -1.51
C THR A 161 6.26 9.50 -0.43
N VAL A 162 6.43 8.23 -0.80
CA VAL A 162 6.56 7.13 0.17
C VAL A 162 7.75 7.35 1.07
N LEU A 163 8.92 7.65 0.49
CA LEU A 163 10.14 7.95 1.27
C LEU A 163 9.92 9.15 2.19
N ALA A 164 9.33 10.23 1.68
CA ALA A 164 9.05 11.43 2.47
C ALA A 164 8.14 11.12 3.68
N LEU A 165 7.08 10.33 3.48
CA LEU A 165 6.18 9.93 4.57
C LEU A 165 6.88 9.04 5.60
N GLU A 166 7.62 8.01 5.16
CA GLU A 166 8.36 7.10 6.04
C GLU A 166 9.41 7.84 6.88
N MET A 167 10.10 8.81 6.28
CA MET A 167 11.09 9.65 6.98
C MET A 167 10.47 10.76 7.83
N GLY A 168 9.14 10.96 7.76
CA GLY A 168 8.43 12.00 8.50
C GLY A 168 8.80 13.41 8.07
N THR A 169 9.07 13.62 6.79
CA THR A 169 9.47 14.90 6.20
C THR A 169 8.32 15.90 6.23
N ASP A 170 8.65 17.17 6.51
CA ASP A 170 7.81 18.35 6.48
C ASP A 170 8.13 19.25 5.27
#